data_51d33871234f28d95aeda2d448f3eb10
#
_entry.id   51d33871234f28d95aeda2d448f3eb10
#
_cell.length_a   1.000
_cell.length_b   1.000
_cell.length_c   1.000
_cell.angle_alpha   90.00
_cell.angle_beta   90.00
_cell.angle_gamma   90.00
#
_symmetry.space_group_name_H-M   'P 1'
#
loop_
_entity.id
_entity.type
_entity.pdbx_description
1 polymer ?
#
loop_
_entity_poly.entity_id
_entity_poly.type
_entity_poly.pdbx_seq_one_letter_code
_entity_poly.pdbx_strand_id
1 'polypeptide(L)'
;MHHSLRLFSSAWLVALGACAQSAAVLPPAVQYPDLLRQAGVQGPVRFRVRLDSAGSPQLTTFQIVATPNPGFPPAVRNALKGWRDSSMAGRIVEETVLFVLMDTAGTDSLARCRSGRRDWTVCARRVGTTTLRVY
;
A
#
# COMPACT_ATOMS: atom_id res chain seq x y z
N MET A 1 -42.60 60.39 -25.23
CA MET A 1 -41.29 60.16 -24.57
C MET A 1 -41.43 58.94 -23.72
N HIS A 2 -41.03 57.78 -24.25
CA HIS A 2 -41.08 56.51 -23.53
C HIS A 2 -39.65 55.97 -23.39
N HIS A 3 -39.11 56.04 -22.16
CA HIS A 3 -37.83 55.42 -21.86
C HIS A 3 -38.05 53.96 -21.41
N SER A 4 -37.70 53.03 -22.30
CA SER A 4 -37.68 51.62 -21.97
C SER A 4 -36.39 51.27 -21.25
N LEU A 5 -36.48 50.96 -19.98
CA LEU A 5 -35.40 50.46 -19.14
C LEU A 5 -35.24 48.96 -19.41
N ARG A 6 -34.17 48.56 -20.06
CA ARG A 6 -33.79 47.15 -20.24
C ARG A 6 -32.95 46.70 -19.06
N LEU A 7 -33.51 45.80 -18.23
CA LEU A 7 -32.84 45.10 -17.17
C LEU A 7 -32.03 43.94 -17.76
N PHE A 8 -30.69 44.04 -17.72
CA PHE A 8 -29.80 42.95 -18.03
C PHE A 8 -29.65 42.07 -16.77
N SER A 9 -30.31 40.93 -16.74
CA SER A 9 -30.11 39.89 -15.73
C SER A 9 -28.87 39.10 -16.12
N SER A 10 -27.74 39.40 -15.43
CA SER A 10 -26.50 38.61 -15.50
C SER A 10 -26.63 37.37 -14.62
N ALA A 11 -26.93 36.23 -15.25
CA ALA A 11 -26.91 34.91 -14.61
C ALA A 11 -25.44 34.49 -14.43
N TRP A 12 -24.96 34.53 -13.20
CA TRP A 12 -23.68 33.97 -12.80
C TRP A 12 -23.81 32.43 -12.68
N LEU A 13 -23.31 31.71 -13.68
CA LEU A 13 -23.11 30.28 -13.61
C LEU A 13 -21.93 29.99 -12.66
N VAL A 14 -22.23 29.62 -11.44
CA VAL A 14 -21.25 29.05 -10.51
C VAL A 14 -20.96 27.63 -10.98
N ALA A 15 -19.85 27.43 -11.68
CA ALA A 15 -19.32 26.12 -11.97
C ALA A 15 -18.81 25.50 -10.67
N LEU A 16 -19.59 24.61 -10.07
CA LEU A 16 -19.16 23.72 -8.99
C LEU A 16 -18.14 22.76 -9.59
N GLY A 17 -16.85 23.10 -9.47
CA GLY A 17 -15.76 22.20 -9.75
C GLY A 17 -15.81 21.05 -8.74
N ALA A 18 -16.34 19.90 -9.17
CA ALA A 18 -16.19 18.66 -8.42
C ALA A 18 -14.71 18.29 -8.40
N CYS A 19 -14.01 18.59 -7.31
CA CYS A 19 -12.72 18.01 -7.01
C CYS A 19 -12.95 16.51 -6.88
N ALA A 20 -12.66 15.75 -7.94
CA ALA A 20 -12.56 14.30 -7.87
C ALA A 20 -11.42 13.97 -6.90
N GLN A 21 -11.77 13.69 -5.64
CA GLN A 21 -10.84 13.15 -4.68
C GLN A 21 -10.46 11.76 -5.18
N SER A 22 -9.25 11.63 -5.72
CA SER A 22 -8.67 10.34 -6.05
C SER A 22 -8.66 9.53 -4.75
N ALA A 23 -9.50 8.49 -4.68
CA ALA A 23 -9.49 7.56 -3.56
C ALA A 23 -8.07 6.98 -3.47
N ALA A 24 -7.39 7.19 -2.34
CA ALA A 24 -6.07 6.65 -2.13
C ALA A 24 -6.16 5.12 -2.25
N VAL A 25 -5.45 4.55 -3.20
CA VAL A 25 -5.39 3.10 -3.37
C VAL A 25 -4.70 2.52 -2.16
N LEU A 26 -5.40 1.62 -1.45
CA LEU A 26 -4.83 0.93 -0.30
C LEU A 26 -3.86 -0.15 -0.79
N PRO A 27 -2.71 -0.31 -0.12
CA PRO A 27 -1.80 -1.41 -0.42
C PRO A 27 -2.47 -2.76 -0.14
N PRO A 28 -2.05 -3.84 -0.83
CA PRO A 28 -2.61 -5.16 -0.60
C PRO A 28 -2.30 -5.66 0.81
N ALA A 29 -3.17 -6.52 1.34
CA ALA A 29 -2.96 -7.18 2.62
C ALA A 29 -1.87 -8.26 2.50
N VAL A 30 -0.61 -7.88 2.69
CA VAL A 30 0.52 -8.81 2.69
C VAL A 30 0.64 -9.47 4.06
N GLN A 31 0.70 -10.80 4.08
CA GLN A 31 0.91 -11.56 5.31
C GLN A 31 2.39 -11.76 5.59
N TYR A 32 2.79 -11.61 6.86
CA TYR A 32 4.17 -11.91 7.28
C TYR A 32 4.38 -13.43 7.27
N PRO A 33 5.39 -13.97 6.56
CA PRO A 33 5.66 -15.41 6.57
C PRO A 33 6.04 -15.91 7.95
N ASP A 34 5.36 -16.95 8.45
CA ASP A 34 5.53 -17.43 9.83
C ASP A 34 6.97 -17.88 10.15
N LEU A 35 7.61 -18.58 9.23
CA LEU A 35 9.00 -19.01 9.40
C LEU A 35 9.95 -17.83 9.55
N LEU A 36 9.76 -16.77 8.74
CA LEU A 36 10.61 -15.59 8.82
C LEU A 36 10.33 -14.78 10.09
N ARG A 37 9.07 -14.75 10.53
CA ARG A 37 8.67 -14.14 11.80
C ARG A 37 9.31 -14.85 12.98
N GLN A 38 9.33 -16.18 13.00
CA GLN A 38 9.97 -17.00 14.03
C GLN A 38 11.50 -16.83 14.02
N ALA A 39 12.10 -16.77 12.82
CA ALA A 39 13.52 -16.56 12.64
C ALA A 39 13.98 -15.11 12.90
N GLY A 40 13.06 -14.18 13.19
CA GLY A 40 13.39 -12.78 13.43
C GLY A 40 13.86 -12.01 12.19
N VAL A 41 13.57 -12.50 10.97
CA VAL A 41 13.99 -11.88 9.71
C VAL A 41 13.03 -10.78 9.34
N GLN A 42 13.55 -9.58 9.08
CA GLN A 42 12.79 -8.39 8.67
C GLN A 42 13.55 -7.60 7.60
N GLY A 43 12.89 -6.61 6.99
CA GLY A 43 13.51 -5.70 6.04
C GLY A 43 12.68 -5.43 4.79
N PRO A 44 13.22 -4.62 3.85
CA PRO A 44 12.51 -4.20 2.66
C PRO A 44 12.56 -5.26 1.56
N VAL A 45 11.42 -5.44 0.89
CA VAL A 45 11.32 -6.22 -0.35
C VAL A 45 10.91 -5.27 -1.46
N ARG A 46 11.78 -5.03 -2.41
CA ARG A 46 11.50 -4.20 -3.57
C ARG A 46 11.17 -5.08 -4.76
N PHE A 47 10.05 -4.79 -5.42
CA PHE A 47 9.57 -5.55 -6.55
C PHE A 47 9.08 -4.62 -7.66
N ARG A 48 8.91 -5.20 -8.85
CA ARG A 48 8.38 -4.55 -10.04
C ARG A 48 7.32 -5.45 -10.66
N VAL A 49 6.21 -4.85 -11.13
CA VAL A 49 5.13 -5.56 -11.81
C VAL A 49 4.45 -4.64 -12.81
N ARG A 50 3.99 -5.18 -13.95
CA ARG A 50 3.13 -4.45 -14.90
C ARG A 50 1.68 -4.59 -14.47
N LEU A 51 0.93 -3.49 -14.54
CA LEU A 51 -0.52 -3.50 -14.41
C LEU A 51 -1.17 -3.60 -15.79
N ASP A 52 -2.29 -4.29 -15.89
CA ASP A 52 -3.12 -4.36 -17.09
C ASP A 52 -3.97 -3.08 -17.28
N SER A 53 -4.79 -3.04 -18.31
CA SER A 53 -5.67 -1.90 -18.61
C SER A 53 -6.74 -1.65 -17.54
N ALA A 54 -7.02 -2.61 -16.68
CA ALA A 54 -7.93 -2.48 -15.54
C ALA A 54 -7.20 -2.13 -14.23
N GLY A 55 -5.86 -2.03 -14.24
CA GLY A 55 -5.04 -1.77 -13.07
C GLY A 55 -4.74 -3.01 -12.23
N SER A 56 -4.98 -4.22 -12.74
CA SER A 56 -4.67 -5.47 -12.05
C SER A 56 -3.25 -5.93 -12.36
N PRO A 57 -2.48 -6.47 -11.38
CA PRO A 57 -1.13 -6.93 -11.60
C PRO A 57 -1.05 -8.15 -12.52
N GLN A 58 -0.22 -8.05 -13.55
CA GLN A 58 0.14 -9.17 -14.41
C GLN A 58 1.25 -9.97 -13.74
N LEU A 59 0.90 -10.99 -12.95
CA LEU A 59 1.84 -11.74 -12.11
C LEU A 59 2.94 -12.48 -12.89
N THR A 60 2.79 -12.66 -14.19
CA THR A 60 3.85 -13.18 -15.08
C THR A 60 4.99 -12.18 -15.26
N THR A 61 4.75 -10.91 -15.02
CA THR A 61 5.75 -9.83 -15.11
C THR A 61 6.34 -9.45 -13.75
N PHE A 62 5.91 -10.13 -12.67
CA PHE A 62 6.42 -9.88 -11.33
C PHE A 62 7.89 -10.23 -11.20
N GLN A 63 8.70 -9.26 -10.78
CA GLN A 63 10.15 -9.39 -10.60
C GLN A 63 10.56 -8.83 -9.25
N ILE A 64 11.45 -9.53 -8.56
CA ILE A 64 12.12 -9.03 -7.36
C ILE A 64 13.33 -8.22 -7.77
N VAL A 65 13.38 -6.98 -7.31
CA VAL A 65 14.52 -6.08 -7.49
C VAL A 65 15.50 -6.24 -6.34
N ALA A 66 14.99 -6.36 -5.09
CA ALA A 66 15.80 -6.61 -3.90
C ALA A 66 14.97 -7.29 -2.81
N THR A 67 15.58 -8.19 -2.07
CA THR A 67 14.97 -8.83 -0.89
C THR A 67 16.04 -9.25 0.11
N PRO A 68 15.81 -9.09 1.43
CA PRO A 68 16.72 -9.57 2.44
C PRO A 68 16.66 -11.11 2.61
N ASN A 69 15.56 -11.73 2.18
CA ASN A 69 15.37 -13.18 2.30
C ASN A 69 14.43 -13.71 1.20
N PRO A 70 14.75 -14.84 0.56
CA PRO A 70 13.93 -15.42 -0.52
C PRO A 70 12.55 -15.93 -0.06
N GLY A 71 12.27 -16.00 1.23
CA GLY A 71 10.96 -16.37 1.77
C GLY A 71 9.91 -15.26 1.73
N PHE A 72 10.29 -13.99 1.51
CA PHE A 72 9.33 -12.88 1.43
C PHE A 72 8.61 -12.76 0.08
N PRO A 73 9.27 -12.89 -1.08
CA PRO A 73 8.64 -12.71 -2.40
C PRO A 73 7.34 -13.48 -2.61
N PRO A 74 7.18 -14.74 -2.18
CA PRO A 74 5.92 -15.46 -2.33
C PRO A 74 4.74 -14.79 -1.61
N ALA A 75 4.96 -14.21 -0.42
CA ALA A 75 3.93 -13.50 0.34
C ALA A 75 3.49 -12.22 -0.39
N VAL A 76 4.44 -11.44 -0.92
CA VAL A 76 4.16 -10.24 -1.72
C VAL A 76 3.39 -10.61 -2.99
N ARG A 77 3.87 -11.58 -3.75
CA ARG A 77 3.22 -12.04 -4.98
C ARG A 77 1.80 -12.54 -4.73
N ASN A 78 1.58 -13.23 -3.62
CA ASN A 78 0.25 -13.74 -3.26
C ASN A 78 -0.71 -12.60 -2.92
N ALA A 79 -0.27 -11.58 -2.20
CA ALA A 79 -1.07 -10.42 -1.88
C ALA A 79 -1.48 -9.60 -3.12
N LEU A 80 -0.61 -9.53 -4.13
CA LEU A 80 -0.88 -8.84 -5.38
C LEU A 80 -2.04 -9.45 -6.19
N LYS A 81 -2.41 -10.72 -5.96
CA LYS A 81 -3.53 -11.37 -6.67
C LYS A 81 -4.86 -10.66 -6.48
N GLY A 82 -5.09 -10.07 -5.30
CA GLY A 82 -6.31 -9.34 -4.97
C GLY A 82 -6.19 -7.83 -5.08
N TRP A 83 -5.03 -7.31 -5.45
CA TRP A 83 -4.78 -5.88 -5.50
C TRP A 83 -5.16 -5.28 -6.86
N ARG A 84 -5.56 -4.01 -6.85
CA ARG A 84 -5.88 -3.24 -8.06
C ARG A 84 -5.59 -1.76 -7.85
N ASP A 85 -4.94 -1.15 -8.83
CA ASP A 85 -4.74 0.30 -8.91
C ASP A 85 -5.06 0.81 -10.31
N SER A 86 -6.29 1.28 -10.51
CA SER A 86 -6.74 1.80 -11.80
C SER A 86 -6.03 3.11 -12.19
N SER A 87 -5.49 3.86 -11.25
CA SER A 87 -4.75 5.10 -11.52
C SER A 87 -3.41 4.84 -12.20
N MET A 88 -2.86 3.63 -12.04
CA MET A 88 -1.61 3.16 -12.61
C MET A 88 -1.82 2.12 -13.73
N ALA A 89 -3.05 2.00 -14.26
CA ALA A 89 -3.38 1.04 -15.32
C ALA A 89 -2.43 1.14 -16.51
N GLY A 90 -2.01 -0.01 -17.04
CA GLY A 90 -1.09 -0.13 -18.18
C GLY A 90 0.38 0.20 -17.88
N ARG A 91 0.72 0.62 -16.65
CA ARG A 91 2.07 1.02 -16.25
C ARG A 91 2.83 -0.11 -15.58
N ILE A 92 4.15 0.06 -15.54
CA ILE A 92 5.02 -0.73 -14.66
C ILE A 92 5.11 0.01 -13.33
N VAL A 93 4.78 -0.71 -12.26
CA VAL A 93 4.87 -0.21 -10.88
C VAL A 93 6.08 -0.85 -10.22
N GLU A 94 6.89 -0.04 -9.54
CA GLU A 94 7.98 -0.50 -8.68
C GLU A 94 7.70 0.00 -7.28
N GLU A 95 7.57 -0.93 -6.33
CA GLU A 95 7.17 -0.65 -4.96
C GLU A 95 8.04 -1.40 -3.96
N THR A 96 8.01 -0.94 -2.71
CA THR A 96 8.74 -1.56 -1.61
C THR A 96 7.77 -1.96 -0.50
N VAL A 97 7.76 -3.24 -0.16
CA VAL A 97 7.09 -3.77 1.04
C VAL A 97 8.09 -3.83 2.17
N LEU A 98 7.82 -3.14 3.26
CA LEU A 98 8.68 -3.17 4.46
C LEU A 98 8.11 -4.14 5.49
N PHE A 99 8.81 -5.24 5.76
CA PHE A 99 8.49 -6.19 6.82
C PHE A 99 9.17 -5.79 8.13
N VAL A 100 8.36 -5.56 9.17
CA VAL A 100 8.82 -5.10 10.48
C VAL A 100 8.33 -6.04 11.58
N LEU A 101 9.24 -6.43 12.48
CA LEU A 101 8.90 -7.15 13.71
C LEU A 101 8.80 -6.17 14.87
N MET A 102 7.66 -6.22 15.56
CA MET A 102 7.40 -5.43 16.74
C MET A 102 7.80 -6.23 17.97
N ASP A 103 8.66 -5.65 18.81
CA ASP A 103 8.88 -6.18 20.15
C ASP A 103 7.66 -5.84 21.03
N THR A 104 7.29 -6.74 21.93
CA THR A 104 6.13 -6.61 22.81
C THR A 104 6.22 -5.42 23.78
N ALA A 105 7.40 -4.80 23.92
CA ALA A 105 7.69 -3.76 24.91
C ALA A 105 7.77 -2.32 24.35
N GLY A 106 7.63 -2.10 23.03
CA GLY A 106 7.89 -0.79 22.43
C GLY A 106 6.65 -0.11 21.83
N THR A 107 6.25 1.04 22.39
CA THR A 107 5.21 1.92 21.82
C THR A 107 5.60 2.50 20.45
N ASP A 108 6.89 2.69 20.17
CA ASP A 108 7.41 3.26 18.91
C ASP A 108 7.19 2.35 17.70
N SER A 109 7.18 1.04 17.91
CA SER A 109 6.93 0.07 16.84
C SER A 109 5.49 0.11 16.34
N LEU A 110 4.53 0.37 17.26
CA LEU A 110 3.11 0.54 16.90
C LEU A 110 2.84 1.84 16.14
N ALA A 111 3.56 2.92 16.45
CA ALA A 111 3.44 4.18 15.73
C ALA A 111 3.89 4.03 14.27
N ARG A 112 5.00 3.36 14.01
CA ARG A 112 5.49 3.05 12.64
C ARG A 112 4.50 2.20 11.85
N CYS A 113 3.84 1.25 12.49
CA CYS A 113 2.83 0.40 11.86
C CYS A 113 1.50 1.13 11.59
N ARG A 114 1.18 2.16 12.36
CA ARG A 114 -0.04 2.95 12.19
C ARG A 114 0.09 4.09 11.19
N SER A 115 1.28 4.65 11.01
CA SER A 115 1.52 5.76 10.07
C SER A 115 1.52 5.33 8.60
N GLY A 116 1.60 4.03 8.31
CA GLY A 116 1.81 3.47 6.98
C GLY A 116 0.57 3.30 6.11
N ARG A 117 -0.40 4.23 6.14
CA ARG A 117 -1.50 4.15 5.15
C ARG A 117 -1.08 4.39 3.70
N ARG A 118 0.15 4.84 3.47
CA ARG A 118 0.72 5.06 2.13
C ARG A 118 1.91 4.15 1.83
N ASP A 119 2.50 3.56 2.86
CA ASP A 119 3.68 2.71 2.71
C ASP A 119 3.26 1.26 2.93
N TRP A 120 3.71 0.38 2.04
CA TRP A 120 3.43 -1.05 2.13
C TRP A 120 4.21 -1.67 3.30
N THR A 121 3.83 -1.31 4.53
CA THR A 121 4.48 -1.79 5.75
C THR A 121 3.67 -2.91 6.37
N VAL A 122 4.32 -4.07 6.53
CA VAL A 122 3.75 -5.29 7.11
C VAL A 122 4.36 -5.49 8.49
N CYS A 123 3.52 -5.38 9.51
CA CYS A 123 3.94 -5.52 10.90
C CYS A 123 3.48 -6.85 11.48
N ALA A 124 4.38 -7.53 12.16
CA ALA A 124 4.05 -8.71 12.94
C ALA A 124 4.71 -8.64 14.33
N ARG A 125 4.10 -9.31 15.32
CA ARG A 125 4.72 -9.48 16.62
C ARG A 125 5.81 -10.53 16.52
N ARG A 126 6.96 -10.25 17.15
CA ARG A 126 8.01 -11.24 17.32
C ARG A 126 7.48 -12.41 18.15
N VAL A 127 7.71 -13.63 17.74
CA VAL A 127 7.40 -14.80 18.54
C VAL A 127 8.42 -14.84 19.68
N GLY A 128 7.95 -14.72 20.93
CA GLY A 128 8.82 -14.80 22.11
C GLY A 128 9.53 -16.15 22.14
N THR A 129 10.84 -16.13 22.26
CA THR A 129 11.63 -17.32 22.59
C THR A 129 11.29 -17.67 24.04
N THR A 130 10.45 -18.67 24.27
CA THR A 130 10.28 -19.25 25.60
C THR A 130 11.61 -19.93 25.94
N THR A 131 12.42 -19.29 26.76
CA THR A 131 13.62 -19.92 27.32
C THR A 131 13.13 -21.01 28.25
N LEU A 132 13.18 -22.27 27.80
CA LEU A 132 12.98 -23.41 28.66
C LEU A 132 14.17 -23.38 29.66
N ARG A 133 13.92 -22.94 30.89
CA ARG A 133 14.85 -23.21 32.00
C ARG A 133 14.76 -24.70 32.29
N VAL A 134 15.77 -25.45 31.86
CA VAL A 134 15.97 -26.80 32.31
C VAL A 134 16.55 -26.67 33.73
N TYR A 135 15.83 -27.11 34.75
CA TYR A 135 16.30 -27.25 36.12
C TYR A 135 16.99 -28.61 36.30
#